data_b1eefbbd51b88ac071739982cfb5aa84
#
_entry.id   b1eefbbd51b88ac071739982cfb5aa84
#
_cell.length_a   1.000
_cell.length_b   1.000
_cell.length_c   1.000
_cell.angle_alpha   90.00
_cell.angle_beta   90.00
_cell.angle_gamma   90.00
#
_symmetry.space_group_name_H-M   'P 1'
#
loop_
_entity.id
_entity.type
_entity.pdbx_description
1 polymer ?
#
loop_
_entity_poly.entity_id
_entity_poly.type
_entity_poly.pdbx_seq_one_letter_code
_entity_poly.pdbx_strand_id
1 'polypeptide(L)'
;MKMLAQRTAALFLATLCTPLLSLAAAPQPTHEFMLDNGLKVIVREDHRAPVVVSQLWYKVGSSYETPGQTGLSHALEHMMFKGSRKLGPGEASRILRELGAEENAFTSDDYTAYYQVLARDRLAVALELEADRLASLQLPAEEFAREIEVIKEERRLRTDDKPSSKAFERFKAVAYPASGYHTPTIGWMADLERMTVEELRAWYQAWYAPNNATLVVVGDVGASEVKVLAERFFGDIPKRAVPPAKIPLELNAPGERRITLYLQTQLPSLMMGFNVPGLATAESPRQVHALRLIAALLDGGYSARLPTRLERGEELVASASAWYNAYPRGDSLFVLSATPNVQTGKTLAQAEAGLWRQLQDLQQNPPSAEELARVRAQVIAGLVYERDSITSQATAIGQLETVGLSWKLMDQELAELEAVTPADIQNAATTFFTRDRLSVAHVLPEEKDNE
;
A
#
# COMPACT_ATOMS: atom_id res chain seq x y z
N MET A 1 -14.69 28.25 83.71
CA MET A 1 -15.39 29.09 82.74
C MET A 1 -15.15 28.47 81.35
N LYS A 2 -16.23 28.24 80.67
CA LYS A 2 -16.55 27.29 79.59
C LYS A 2 -15.54 27.26 78.40
N MET A 3 -14.93 26.12 78.15
CA MET A 3 -14.23 25.77 76.90
C MET A 3 -15.26 25.26 75.87
N LEU A 4 -15.27 25.90 74.72
CA LEU A 4 -16.03 25.43 73.53
C LEU A 4 -15.13 24.53 72.70
N ALA A 5 -15.53 23.27 72.54
CA ALA A 5 -14.86 22.31 71.66
C ALA A 5 -15.44 22.46 70.25
N GLN A 6 -14.59 22.80 69.27
CA GLN A 6 -14.91 22.75 67.84
C GLN A 6 -14.59 21.34 67.33
N ARG A 7 -15.63 20.65 66.82
CA ARG A 7 -15.53 19.41 66.07
C ARG A 7 -15.44 19.72 64.59
N THR A 8 -14.28 19.53 64.01
CA THR A 8 -14.05 19.56 62.56
C THR A 8 -14.47 18.22 61.99
N ALA A 9 -15.52 18.20 61.17
CA ALA A 9 -15.92 17.06 60.36
C ALA A 9 -15.10 17.03 59.08
N ALA A 10 -14.25 16.02 58.91
CA ALA A 10 -13.54 15.77 57.65
C ALA A 10 -14.48 15.02 56.70
N LEU A 11 -14.89 15.70 55.61
CA LEU A 11 -15.62 15.08 54.50
C LEU A 11 -14.63 14.34 53.63
N PHE A 12 -14.64 13.02 53.62
CA PHE A 12 -13.94 12.18 52.64
C PHE A 12 -14.74 12.19 51.35
N LEU A 13 -14.20 12.90 50.32
CA LEU A 13 -14.71 12.84 48.97
C LEU A 13 -14.11 11.59 48.30
N ALA A 14 -14.87 10.49 48.31
CA ALA A 14 -14.53 9.30 47.52
C ALA A 14 -14.80 9.58 46.04
N THR A 15 -13.76 9.91 45.30
CA THR A 15 -13.81 9.96 43.84
C THR A 15 -13.99 8.53 43.31
N LEU A 16 -15.20 8.19 42.87
CA LEU A 16 -15.46 7.00 42.07
C LEU A 16 -14.73 7.14 40.74
N CYS A 17 -13.56 6.51 40.61
CA CYS A 17 -12.97 6.20 39.30
C CYS A 17 -13.85 5.07 38.69
N THR A 18 -14.86 5.44 37.92
CA THR A 18 -15.49 4.51 36.99
C THR A 18 -14.48 4.24 35.89
N PRO A 19 -14.11 2.97 35.60
CA PRO A 19 -13.34 2.67 34.40
C PRO A 19 -14.18 3.11 33.19
N LEU A 20 -13.69 4.06 32.42
CA LEU A 20 -14.18 4.29 31.06
C LEU A 20 -13.95 2.96 30.32
N LEU A 21 -14.99 2.13 30.27
CA LEU A 21 -15.08 1.06 29.29
C LEU A 21 -14.95 1.75 27.93
N SER A 22 -13.80 1.57 27.30
CA SER A 22 -13.62 1.88 25.89
C SER A 22 -14.72 1.11 25.15
N LEU A 23 -15.80 1.81 24.76
CA LEU A 23 -16.72 1.29 23.77
C LEU A 23 -15.91 1.16 22.48
N ALA A 24 -15.38 -0.03 22.23
CA ALA A 24 -14.99 -0.39 20.89
C ALA A 24 -16.20 -0.10 20.01
N ALA A 25 -16.07 0.84 19.07
CA ALA A 25 -17.16 1.15 18.15
C ALA A 25 -17.60 -0.18 17.51
N ALA A 26 -18.91 -0.45 17.54
CA ALA A 26 -19.44 -1.65 16.91
C ALA A 26 -18.98 -1.70 15.45
N PRO A 27 -18.60 -2.87 14.91
CA PRO A 27 -18.19 -2.99 13.53
C PRO A 27 -19.26 -2.37 12.64
N GLN A 28 -18.85 -1.48 11.72
CA GLN A 28 -19.79 -0.84 10.80
C GLN A 28 -20.40 -1.91 9.88
N PRO A 29 -21.70 -1.88 9.60
CA PRO A 29 -22.37 -2.86 8.75
C PRO A 29 -21.68 -2.90 7.38
N THR A 30 -21.16 -4.07 7.04
CA THR A 30 -20.53 -4.30 5.73
C THR A 30 -21.27 -5.42 5.02
N HIS A 31 -21.69 -5.14 3.80
CA HIS A 31 -22.48 -6.05 2.97
C HIS A 31 -21.72 -6.40 1.71
N GLU A 32 -21.82 -7.66 1.29
CA GLU A 32 -21.16 -8.17 0.09
C GLU A 32 -22.19 -8.88 -0.76
N PHE A 33 -22.20 -8.62 -2.07
CA PHE A 33 -23.00 -9.34 -3.05
C PHE A 33 -22.30 -9.39 -4.40
N MET A 34 -22.77 -10.30 -5.26
CA MET A 34 -22.23 -10.52 -6.60
C MET A 34 -23.34 -10.26 -7.60
N LEU A 35 -23.07 -9.48 -8.65
CA LEU A 35 -23.96 -9.35 -9.80
C LEU A 35 -23.85 -10.59 -10.72
N ASP A 36 -24.84 -10.83 -11.56
CA ASP A 36 -24.89 -11.99 -12.48
C ASP A 36 -23.71 -12.01 -13.47
N ASN A 37 -23.18 -10.84 -13.80
CA ASN A 37 -22.01 -10.68 -14.66
C ASN A 37 -20.67 -10.87 -13.91
N GLY A 38 -20.69 -11.18 -12.62
CA GLY A 38 -19.52 -11.47 -11.80
C GLY A 38 -18.86 -10.25 -11.17
N LEU A 39 -19.43 -9.04 -11.26
CA LEU A 39 -18.96 -7.89 -10.50
C LEU A 39 -19.25 -8.11 -9.01
N LYS A 40 -18.20 -8.10 -8.20
CA LYS A 40 -18.31 -8.10 -6.74
C LYS A 40 -18.61 -6.69 -6.26
N VAL A 41 -19.57 -6.53 -5.36
CA VAL A 41 -19.92 -5.24 -4.75
C VAL A 41 -19.83 -5.37 -3.24
N ILE A 42 -19.11 -4.44 -2.62
CA ILE A 42 -18.97 -4.36 -1.16
C ILE A 42 -19.41 -2.97 -0.72
N VAL A 43 -20.32 -2.94 0.24
CA VAL A 43 -20.86 -1.71 0.80
C VAL A 43 -20.59 -1.68 2.29
N ARG A 44 -19.93 -0.62 2.77
CA ARG A 44 -19.79 -0.34 4.19
C ARG A 44 -20.53 0.94 4.52
N GLU A 45 -21.57 0.81 5.35
CA GLU A 45 -22.41 1.92 5.76
C GLU A 45 -21.71 2.75 6.83
N ASP A 46 -21.52 4.06 6.57
CA ASP A 46 -20.92 5.02 7.50
C ASP A 46 -21.67 6.35 7.44
N HIS A 47 -22.61 6.54 8.33
CA HIS A 47 -23.55 7.67 8.36
C HIS A 47 -23.04 8.88 9.16
N ARG A 48 -21.75 8.99 9.43
CA ARG A 48 -21.18 10.11 10.21
C ARG A 48 -21.20 11.44 9.46
N ALA A 49 -21.16 11.40 8.12
CA ALA A 49 -21.22 12.60 7.27
C ALA A 49 -21.96 12.27 5.96
N PRO A 50 -22.64 13.25 5.30
CA PRO A 50 -23.43 13.00 4.08
C PRO A 50 -22.53 12.88 2.82
N VAL A 51 -21.48 12.09 2.90
CA VAL A 51 -20.51 11.85 1.84
C VAL A 51 -20.33 10.36 1.59
N VAL A 52 -19.92 10.01 0.38
CA VAL A 52 -19.67 8.64 -0.04
C VAL A 52 -18.39 8.58 -0.86
N VAL A 53 -17.68 7.47 -0.72
CA VAL A 53 -16.56 7.07 -1.58
C VAL A 53 -17.02 5.90 -2.42
N SER A 54 -16.86 6.01 -3.73
CA SER A 54 -17.02 4.91 -4.68
C SER A 54 -15.67 4.58 -5.27
N GLN A 55 -15.27 3.31 -5.24
CA GLN A 55 -14.01 2.84 -5.82
C GLN A 55 -14.26 1.60 -6.67
N LEU A 56 -13.83 1.64 -7.93
CA LEU A 56 -13.84 0.47 -8.81
C LEU A 56 -12.41 -0.06 -8.97
N TRP A 57 -12.19 -1.28 -8.50
CA TRP A 57 -10.90 -1.95 -8.45
C TRP A 57 -10.80 -3.03 -9.50
N TYR A 58 -9.73 -3.03 -10.30
CA TYR A 58 -9.43 -4.07 -11.27
C TYR A 58 -8.24 -4.91 -10.77
N LYS A 59 -8.38 -6.24 -10.86
CA LYS A 59 -7.36 -7.21 -10.46
C LYS A 59 -6.29 -7.32 -11.54
N VAL A 60 -5.59 -6.22 -11.79
CA VAL A 60 -4.50 -6.12 -12.75
C VAL A 60 -3.64 -4.90 -12.46
N GLY A 61 -2.32 -5.07 -12.49
CA GLY A 61 -1.31 -4.05 -12.29
C GLY A 61 0.01 -4.47 -12.96
N SER A 62 1.12 -3.81 -12.63
CA SER A 62 2.39 -4.02 -13.32
C SER A 62 2.97 -5.44 -13.18
N SER A 63 2.63 -6.17 -12.10
CA SER A 63 3.10 -7.55 -11.93
C SER A 63 2.50 -8.57 -12.91
N TYR A 64 1.48 -8.16 -13.67
CA TYR A 64 0.85 -8.98 -14.71
C TYR A 64 1.47 -8.73 -16.10
N GLU A 65 2.27 -7.67 -16.23
CA GLU A 65 2.89 -7.27 -17.50
C GLU A 65 4.04 -8.18 -17.86
N THR A 66 4.33 -8.29 -19.15
CA THR A 66 5.44 -9.11 -19.65
C THR A 66 6.62 -8.23 -20.08
N PRO A 67 7.85 -8.74 -20.02
CA PRO A 67 9.01 -8.01 -20.54
C PRO A 67 8.78 -7.52 -21.98
N GLY A 68 9.10 -6.26 -22.23
CA GLY A 68 8.86 -5.60 -23.51
C GLY A 68 7.50 -4.90 -23.65
N GLN A 69 6.62 -5.07 -22.64
CA GLN A 69 5.27 -4.48 -22.60
C GLN A 69 4.96 -3.90 -21.20
N THR A 70 5.95 -3.31 -20.56
CA THR A 70 5.79 -2.74 -19.22
C THR A 70 5.19 -1.34 -19.28
N GLY A 71 4.40 -0.99 -18.23
CA GLY A 71 3.70 0.29 -18.13
C GLY A 71 2.31 0.31 -18.76
N LEU A 72 1.80 -0.82 -19.30
CA LEU A 72 0.46 -0.89 -19.89
C LEU A 72 -0.65 -0.57 -18.89
N SER A 73 -0.54 -1.06 -17.65
CA SER A 73 -1.54 -0.82 -16.60
C SER A 73 -1.64 0.67 -16.26
N HIS A 74 -0.50 1.33 -16.09
CA HIS A 74 -0.42 2.76 -15.79
C HIS A 74 -0.84 3.62 -17.00
N ALA A 75 -0.41 3.26 -18.21
CA ALA A 75 -0.83 3.97 -19.41
C ALA A 75 -2.36 3.84 -19.65
N LEU A 76 -2.94 2.69 -19.35
CA LEU A 76 -4.38 2.52 -19.42
C LEU A 76 -5.11 3.34 -18.34
N GLU A 77 -4.55 3.44 -17.13
CA GLU A 77 -5.08 4.34 -16.09
C GLU A 77 -5.27 5.75 -16.64
N HIS A 78 -4.25 6.34 -17.26
CA HIS A 78 -4.32 7.66 -17.88
C HIS A 78 -5.37 7.74 -18.99
N MET A 79 -5.40 6.73 -19.84
CA MET A 79 -6.30 6.72 -20.99
C MET A 79 -7.77 6.49 -20.61
N MET A 80 -8.08 5.97 -19.42
CA MET A 80 -9.44 5.83 -18.92
C MET A 80 -10.17 7.18 -18.75
N PHE A 81 -9.44 8.29 -18.68
CA PHE A 81 -10.00 9.64 -18.63
C PHE A 81 -10.17 10.31 -20.00
N LYS A 82 -9.78 9.62 -21.09
CA LYS A 82 -9.76 10.19 -22.44
C LYS A 82 -10.99 9.87 -23.29
N GLY A 83 -12.07 9.47 -22.63
CA GLY A 83 -13.40 9.37 -23.23
C GLY A 83 -13.94 7.95 -23.37
N SER A 84 -15.25 7.89 -23.49
CA SER A 84 -16.06 6.70 -23.70
C SER A 84 -16.92 6.88 -24.96
N ARG A 85 -17.80 5.94 -25.22
CA ARG A 85 -18.78 6.12 -26.30
C ARG A 85 -19.77 7.26 -26.05
N LYS A 86 -20.08 7.55 -24.78
CA LYS A 86 -21.03 8.60 -24.41
C LYS A 86 -20.37 9.98 -24.22
N LEU A 87 -19.13 10.02 -23.79
CA LEU A 87 -18.43 11.23 -23.34
C LEU A 87 -17.09 11.38 -24.03
N GLY A 88 -16.75 12.61 -24.40
CA GLY A 88 -15.44 12.96 -24.93
C GLY A 88 -14.34 13.01 -23.87
N PRO A 89 -13.07 13.25 -24.32
CA PRO A 89 -11.94 13.34 -23.40
C PRO A 89 -12.14 14.38 -22.30
N GLY A 90 -11.98 13.96 -21.03
CA GLY A 90 -12.11 14.84 -19.85
C GLY A 90 -13.53 15.27 -19.48
N GLU A 91 -14.56 14.90 -20.25
CA GLU A 91 -15.94 15.32 -19.95
C GLU A 91 -16.47 14.69 -18.65
N ALA A 92 -16.16 13.42 -18.38
CA ALA A 92 -16.56 12.77 -17.13
C ALA A 92 -15.96 13.51 -15.92
N SER A 93 -14.68 13.82 -15.97
CA SER A 93 -13.99 14.57 -14.90
C SER A 93 -14.55 15.99 -14.74
N ARG A 94 -14.97 16.63 -15.85
CA ARG A 94 -15.62 17.95 -15.78
C ARG A 94 -16.98 17.85 -15.07
N ILE A 95 -17.80 16.85 -15.41
CA ILE A 95 -19.10 16.62 -14.77
C ILE A 95 -18.93 16.39 -13.27
N LEU A 96 -18.00 15.49 -12.87
CA LEU A 96 -17.74 15.19 -11.46
C LEU A 96 -17.28 16.43 -10.69
N ARG A 97 -16.39 17.24 -11.27
CA ARG A 97 -15.93 18.50 -10.67
C ARG A 97 -17.06 19.53 -10.48
N GLU A 98 -17.96 19.65 -11.45
CA GLU A 98 -19.13 20.52 -11.35
C GLU A 98 -20.12 20.07 -10.25
N LEU A 99 -20.11 18.77 -9.92
CA LEU A 99 -20.86 18.19 -8.81
C LEU A 99 -20.12 18.28 -7.46
N GLY A 100 -18.93 18.87 -7.42
CA GLY A 100 -18.12 18.99 -6.22
C GLY A 100 -17.45 17.67 -5.81
N ALA A 101 -17.32 16.73 -6.71
CA ALA A 101 -16.64 15.46 -6.48
C ALA A 101 -15.11 15.60 -6.66
N GLU A 102 -14.36 14.89 -5.81
CA GLU A 102 -12.96 14.57 -6.06
C GLU A 102 -12.88 13.27 -6.84
N GLU A 103 -12.11 13.24 -7.93
CA GLU A 103 -11.86 12.06 -8.75
C GLU A 103 -10.36 11.83 -8.88
N ASN A 104 -9.94 10.58 -8.78
CA ASN A 104 -8.57 10.18 -9.11
C ASN A 104 -8.49 8.68 -9.40
N ALA A 105 -7.29 8.22 -9.75
CA ALA A 105 -6.95 6.81 -9.95
C ALA A 105 -5.55 6.52 -9.42
N PHE A 106 -5.23 5.23 -9.28
CA PHE A 106 -3.88 4.77 -8.98
C PHE A 106 -3.66 3.36 -9.49
N THR A 107 -2.45 3.11 -9.95
CA THR A 107 -1.96 1.79 -10.35
C THR A 107 -0.87 1.33 -9.38
N SER A 108 -0.90 0.04 -9.04
CA SER A 108 0.10 -0.62 -8.21
C SER A 108 0.63 -1.87 -8.94
N ASP A 109 1.47 -2.64 -8.25
CA ASP A 109 1.95 -3.91 -8.79
C ASP A 109 0.79 -4.90 -9.06
N ASP A 110 -0.26 -4.92 -8.23
CA ASP A 110 -1.30 -5.95 -8.25
C ASP A 110 -2.68 -5.48 -8.68
N TYR A 111 -2.92 -4.18 -8.75
CA TYR A 111 -4.24 -3.62 -9.03
C TYR A 111 -4.17 -2.24 -9.67
N THR A 112 -5.28 -1.86 -10.31
CA THR A 112 -5.58 -0.49 -10.75
C THR A 112 -6.96 -0.12 -10.20
N ALA A 113 -7.10 1.08 -9.63
CA ALA A 113 -8.35 1.52 -9.03
C ALA A 113 -8.69 2.96 -9.45
N TYR A 114 -9.98 3.21 -9.60
CA TYR A 114 -10.57 4.53 -9.90
C TYR A 114 -11.52 4.88 -8.79
N TYR A 115 -11.52 6.12 -8.33
CA TYR A 115 -12.35 6.50 -7.20
C TYR A 115 -12.91 7.91 -7.31
N GLN A 116 -14.08 8.09 -6.67
CA GLN A 116 -14.72 9.37 -6.47
C GLN A 116 -15.11 9.53 -5.01
N VAL A 117 -14.92 10.75 -4.49
CA VAL A 117 -15.43 11.18 -3.18
C VAL A 117 -16.43 12.29 -3.43
N LEU A 118 -17.68 12.12 -3.01
CA LEU A 118 -18.76 13.02 -3.38
C LEU A 118 -19.92 13.00 -2.36
N ALA A 119 -20.83 13.99 -2.49
CA ALA A 119 -22.06 13.99 -1.73
C ALA A 119 -22.92 12.76 -2.08
N ARG A 120 -23.57 12.16 -1.08
CA ARG A 120 -24.33 10.90 -1.22
C ARG A 120 -25.38 10.90 -2.34
N ASP A 121 -26.05 12.04 -2.55
CA ASP A 121 -27.10 12.21 -3.56
C ASP A 121 -26.56 12.24 -5.01
N ARG A 122 -25.22 12.21 -5.17
CA ARG A 122 -24.53 12.17 -6.46
C ARG A 122 -23.95 10.80 -6.81
N LEU A 123 -24.05 9.81 -5.93
CA LEU A 123 -23.48 8.47 -6.15
C LEU A 123 -23.94 7.84 -7.47
N ALA A 124 -25.22 8.00 -7.83
CA ALA A 124 -25.75 7.45 -9.08
C ALA A 124 -25.00 7.96 -10.32
N VAL A 125 -24.57 9.24 -10.33
CA VAL A 125 -23.80 9.81 -11.44
C VAL A 125 -22.39 9.18 -11.49
N ALA A 126 -21.71 9.06 -10.36
CA ALA A 126 -20.40 8.42 -10.31
C ALA A 126 -20.45 6.98 -10.83
N LEU A 127 -21.43 6.19 -10.39
CA LEU A 127 -21.60 4.80 -10.84
C LEU A 127 -21.94 4.70 -12.33
N GLU A 128 -22.75 5.62 -12.88
CA GLU A 128 -23.03 5.66 -14.32
C GLU A 128 -21.78 5.95 -15.14
N LEU A 129 -20.95 6.90 -14.71
CA LEU A 129 -19.71 7.28 -15.40
C LEU A 129 -18.68 6.12 -15.34
N GLU A 130 -18.54 5.47 -14.20
CA GLU A 130 -17.67 4.29 -14.07
C GLU A 130 -18.12 3.13 -14.93
N ALA A 131 -19.43 2.85 -14.95
CA ALA A 131 -20.00 1.78 -15.76
C ALA A 131 -19.83 2.05 -17.26
N ASP A 132 -20.00 3.30 -17.71
CA ASP A 132 -19.77 3.67 -19.10
C ASP A 132 -18.31 3.50 -19.50
N ARG A 133 -17.37 3.93 -18.64
CA ARG A 133 -15.93 3.77 -18.81
C ARG A 133 -15.54 2.28 -18.93
N LEU A 134 -16.06 1.44 -18.03
CA LEU A 134 -15.84 0.00 -18.07
C LEU A 134 -16.41 -0.66 -19.33
N ALA A 135 -17.58 -0.22 -19.78
CA ALA A 135 -18.28 -0.85 -20.89
C ALA A 135 -17.82 -0.39 -22.27
N SER A 136 -17.40 0.88 -22.39
CA SER A 136 -17.35 1.54 -23.69
C SER A 136 -16.18 2.49 -23.89
N LEU A 137 -15.09 2.30 -23.13
CA LEU A 137 -13.86 3.10 -23.24
C LEU A 137 -13.43 3.23 -24.72
N GLN A 138 -13.14 4.44 -25.12
CA GLN A 138 -12.51 4.75 -26.40
C GLN A 138 -11.04 5.03 -26.17
N LEU A 139 -10.20 4.47 -27.03
CA LEU A 139 -8.75 4.71 -26.99
C LEU A 139 -8.34 5.37 -28.30
N PRO A 140 -8.61 6.71 -28.46
CA PRO A 140 -8.25 7.42 -29.69
C PRO A 140 -6.73 7.48 -29.83
N ALA A 141 -6.21 7.16 -31.03
CA ALA A 141 -4.77 7.16 -31.29
C ALA A 141 -4.13 8.54 -31.06
N GLU A 142 -4.85 9.62 -31.36
CA GLU A 142 -4.37 10.99 -31.12
C GLU A 142 -4.22 11.31 -29.62
N GLU A 143 -5.18 10.89 -28.78
CA GLU A 143 -5.09 11.07 -27.33
C GLU A 143 -3.97 10.21 -26.75
N PHE A 144 -3.83 8.96 -27.23
CA PHE A 144 -2.73 8.09 -26.82
C PHE A 144 -1.37 8.71 -27.17
N ALA A 145 -1.20 9.25 -28.39
CA ALA A 145 0.05 9.88 -28.84
C ALA A 145 0.44 11.10 -27.97
N ARG A 146 -0.54 11.83 -27.41
CA ARG A 146 -0.28 12.93 -26.48
C ARG A 146 0.04 12.39 -25.08
N GLU A 147 -0.74 11.41 -24.61
CA GLU A 147 -0.65 10.93 -23.26
C GLU A 147 0.60 10.12 -22.98
N ILE A 148 1.09 9.36 -23.97
CA ILE A 148 2.35 8.61 -23.81
C ILE A 148 3.55 9.56 -23.58
N GLU A 149 3.54 10.77 -24.15
CA GLU A 149 4.57 11.77 -23.88
C GLU A 149 4.44 12.33 -22.45
N VAL A 150 3.19 12.51 -21.95
CA VAL A 150 2.95 12.91 -20.55
C VAL A 150 3.48 11.84 -19.61
N ILE A 151 3.22 10.56 -19.87
CA ILE A 151 3.69 9.43 -19.04
C ILE A 151 5.22 9.33 -19.05
N LYS A 152 5.86 9.52 -20.20
CA LYS A 152 7.34 9.56 -20.30
C LYS A 152 7.92 10.72 -19.50
N GLU A 153 7.27 11.88 -19.51
CA GLU A 153 7.71 13.03 -18.72
C GLU A 153 7.48 12.80 -17.22
N GLU A 154 6.35 12.20 -16.85
CA GLU A 154 6.09 11.78 -15.48
C GLU A 154 7.15 10.79 -14.97
N ARG A 155 7.57 9.82 -15.82
CA ARG A 155 8.64 8.90 -15.47
C ARG A 155 9.96 9.65 -15.23
N ARG A 156 10.30 10.62 -16.07
CA ARG A 156 11.51 11.45 -15.84
C ARG A 156 11.42 12.16 -14.50
N LEU A 157 10.32 12.88 -14.26
CA LEU A 157 10.12 13.68 -13.03
C LEU A 157 10.03 12.85 -11.75
N ARG A 158 9.42 11.67 -11.81
CA ARG A 158 9.20 10.82 -10.62
C ARG A 158 10.30 9.82 -10.34
N THR A 159 11.02 9.39 -11.37
CA THR A 159 12.00 8.30 -11.29
C THR A 159 13.37 8.72 -11.77
N ASP A 160 13.51 9.14 -13.03
CA ASP A 160 14.84 9.29 -13.65
C ASP A 160 15.63 10.47 -13.07
N ASP A 161 14.95 11.57 -12.74
CA ASP A 161 15.52 12.78 -12.12
C ASP A 161 15.59 12.72 -10.60
N LYS A 162 15.08 11.63 -9.98
CA LYS A 162 15.14 11.43 -8.53
C LYS A 162 16.07 10.27 -8.18
N PRO A 163 17.28 10.55 -7.68
CA PRO A 163 18.26 9.51 -7.36
C PRO A 163 17.72 8.40 -6.44
N SER A 164 16.91 8.76 -5.43
CA SER A 164 16.32 7.79 -4.51
C SER A 164 15.30 6.86 -5.18
N SER A 165 14.43 7.40 -6.05
CA SER A 165 13.44 6.62 -6.79
C SER A 165 14.12 5.70 -7.81
N LYS A 166 15.11 6.23 -8.54
CA LYS A 166 15.92 5.46 -9.49
C LYS A 166 16.70 4.35 -8.80
N ALA A 167 17.27 4.62 -7.64
CA ALA A 167 17.95 3.63 -6.82
C ALA A 167 16.98 2.51 -6.38
N PHE A 168 15.80 2.87 -5.90
CA PHE A 168 14.80 1.90 -5.47
C PHE A 168 14.27 1.04 -6.64
N GLU A 169 14.04 1.63 -7.81
CA GLU A 169 13.66 0.89 -9.02
C GLU A 169 14.72 -0.16 -9.39
N ARG A 170 16.00 0.23 -9.41
CA ARG A 170 17.12 -0.68 -9.71
C ARG A 170 17.29 -1.75 -8.63
N PHE A 171 17.06 -1.37 -7.38
CA PHE A 171 17.07 -2.30 -6.27
C PHE A 171 15.95 -3.34 -6.38
N LYS A 172 14.70 -2.93 -6.67
CA LYS A 172 13.57 -3.86 -6.92
C LYS A 172 13.88 -4.84 -8.05
N ALA A 173 14.48 -4.36 -9.14
CA ALA A 173 14.83 -5.18 -10.29
C ALA A 173 15.82 -6.31 -9.96
N VAL A 174 16.66 -6.14 -8.94
CA VAL A 174 17.60 -7.16 -8.45
C VAL A 174 17.00 -7.99 -7.32
N ALA A 175 16.16 -7.37 -6.49
CA ALA A 175 15.56 -8.00 -5.31
C ALA A 175 14.49 -9.05 -5.68
N TYR A 176 13.88 -8.95 -6.86
CA TYR A 176 12.88 -9.87 -7.37
C TYR A 176 13.33 -10.55 -8.66
N PRO A 177 14.24 -11.54 -8.59
CA PRO A 177 14.77 -12.20 -9.80
C PRO A 177 13.73 -13.02 -10.57
N ALA A 178 12.69 -13.54 -9.93
CA ALA A 178 11.67 -14.38 -10.54
C ALA A 178 10.27 -13.76 -10.56
N SER A 179 9.95 -12.95 -9.58
CA SER A 179 8.63 -12.33 -9.45
C SER A 179 8.46 -11.13 -10.37
N GLY A 180 7.27 -10.98 -10.98
CA GLY A 180 6.88 -9.80 -11.75
C GLY A 180 6.96 -8.46 -10.97
N TYR A 181 7.16 -8.50 -9.68
CA TYR A 181 7.39 -7.30 -8.85
C TYR A 181 8.68 -6.55 -9.17
N HIS A 182 9.57 -7.12 -9.97
CA HIS A 182 10.73 -6.37 -10.51
C HIS A 182 10.33 -5.28 -11.51
N THR A 183 9.12 -5.35 -12.10
CA THR A 183 8.64 -4.38 -13.09
C THR A 183 8.25 -3.07 -12.41
N PRO A 184 8.73 -1.91 -12.88
CA PRO A 184 8.27 -0.63 -12.37
C PRO A 184 6.83 -0.37 -12.81
N THR A 185 5.99 0.13 -11.91
CA THR A 185 4.57 0.41 -12.19
C THR A 185 4.37 1.35 -13.38
N ILE A 186 5.23 2.36 -13.50
CA ILE A 186 5.19 3.30 -14.65
C ILE A 186 5.74 2.70 -15.95
N GLY A 187 6.38 1.53 -15.90
CA GLY A 187 7.03 0.89 -17.04
C GLY A 187 8.48 1.35 -17.26
N TRP A 188 9.25 0.55 -17.99
CA TRP A 188 10.59 0.94 -18.45
C TRP A 188 10.49 1.93 -19.59
N MET A 189 11.36 2.96 -19.62
CA MET A 189 11.37 3.97 -20.70
C MET A 189 11.43 3.35 -22.09
N ALA A 190 12.27 2.33 -22.30
CA ALA A 190 12.40 1.63 -23.57
C ALA A 190 11.11 0.93 -24.05
N ASP A 191 10.25 0.53 -23.14
CA ASP A 191 8.95 -0.06 -23.46
C ASP A 191 7.91 1.05 -23.73
N LEU A 192 7.91 2.13 -22.95
CA LEU A 192 7.06 3.30 -23.18
C LEU A 192 7.29 3.95 -24.55
N GLU A 193 8.56 4.02 -25.01
CA GLU A 193 8.92 4.56 -26.31
C GLU A 193 8.38 3.74 -27.50
N ARG A 194 8.05 2.46 -27.27
CA ARG A 194 7.57 1.54 -28.30
C ARG A 194 6.12 1.12 -28.12
N MET A 195 5.50 1.52 -27.01
CA MET A 195 4.12 1.16 -26.70
C MET A 195 3.16 1.65 -27.78
N THR A 196 2.22 0.81 -28.14
CA THR A 196 1.20 1.11 -29.17
C THR A 196 -0.20 1.17 -28.54
N VAL A 197 -1.10 1.90 -29.17
CA VAL A 197 -2.50 1.95 -28.74
C VAL A 197 -3.20 0.60 -28.91
N GLU A 198 -2.75 -0.23 -29.83
CA GLU A 198 -3.25 -1.59 -30.06
C GLU A 198 -2.94 -2.51 -28.87
N GLU A 199 -1.75 -2.42 -28.30
CA GLU A 199 -1.38 -3.14 -27.08
C GLU A 199 -2.25 -2.69 -25.91
N LEU A 200 -2.50 -1.40 -25.78
CA LEU A 200 -3.38 -0.84 -24.75
C LEU A 200 -4.84 -1.31 -24.92
N ARG A 201 -5.34 -1.37 -26.16
CA ARG A 201 -6.67 -1.93 -26.46
C ARG A 201 -6.74 -3.41 -26.09
N ALA A 202 -5.71 -4.19 -26.41
CA ALA A 202 -5.63 -5.60 -26.04
C ALA A 202 -5.62 -5.77 -24.51
N TRP A 203 -4.86 -4.92 -23.78
CA TRP A 203 -4.81 -4.91 -22.33
C TRP A 203 -6.17 -4.62 -21.69
N TYR A 204 -6.87 -3.58 -22.17
CA TYR A 204 -8.23 -3.26 -21.73
C TYR A 204 -9.22 -4.42 -21.98
N GLN A 205 -9.16 -5.01 -23.16
CA GLN A 205 -10.05 -6.13 -23.51
C GLN A 205 -9.81 -7.38 -22.64
N ALA A 206 -8.56 -7.63 -22.28
CA ALA A 206 -8.18 -8.78 -21.48
C ALA A 206 -8.56 -8.65 -20.01
N TRP A 207 -8.40 -7.47 -19.43
CA TRP A 207 -8.42 -7.32 -17.96
C TRP A 207 -9.57 -6.49 -17.42
N TYR A 208 -10.13 -5.54 -18.19
CA TYR A 208 -11.20 -4.65 -17.72
C TYR A 208 -12.57 -5.26 -18.00
N ALA A 209 -13.00 -6.11 -17.09
CA ALA A 209 -14.26 -6.83 -17.15
C ALA A 209 -14.96 -6.83 -15.78
N PRO A 210 -16.30 -6.87 -15.70
CA PRO A 210 -17.02 -6.92 -14.43
C PRO A 210 -16.54 -8.05 -13.52
N ASN A 211 -16.33 -9.24 -14.08
CA ASN A 211 -15.87 -10.43 -13.36
C ASN A 211 -14.38 -10.40 -12.97
N ASN A 212 -13.65 -9.33 -13.29
CA ASN A 212 -12.29 -9.03 -12.81
C ASN A 212 -12.25 -7.75 -11.96
N ALA A 213 -13.42 -7.23 -11.59
CA ALA A 213 -13.53 -5.99 -10.84
C ALA A 213 -14.25 -6.18 -9.50
N THR A 214 -13.98 -5.27 -8.58
CA THR A 214 -14.69 -5.13 -7.30
C THR A 214 -15.09 -3.67 -7.13
N LEU A 215 -16.39 -3.42 -6.97
CA LEU A 215 -16.93 -2.12 -6.61
C LEU A 215 -17.01 -2.03 -5.09
N VAL A 216 -16.35 -1.03 -4.51
CA VAL A 216 -16.37 -0.74 -3.08
C VAL A 216 -17.04 0.61 -2.86
N VAL A 217 -18.09 0.64 -2.05
CA VAL A 217 -18.80 1.88 -1.70
C VAL A 217 -18.82 2.02 -0.17
N VAL A 218 -18.28 3.12 0.33
CA VAL A 218 -18.22 3.41 1.77
C VAL A 218 -18.76 4.80 2.04
N GLY A 219 -19.66 4.94 3.00
CA GLY A 219 -20.19 6.24 3.39
C GLY A 219 -21.68 6.22 3.72
N ASP A 220 -22.34 7.38 3.60
CA ASP A 220 -23.74 7.58 3.96
C ASP A 220 -24.69 7.00 2.90
N VAL A 221 -24.71 5.69 2.79
CA VAL A 221 -25.54 4.93 1.85
C VAL A 221 -26.03 3.65 2.48
N GLY A 222 -27.20 3.17 2.05
CA GLY A 222 -27.70 1.84 2.41
C GLY A 222 -27.29 0.78 1.37
N ALA A 223 -26.96 -0.42 1.81
CA ALA A 223 -26.55 -1.52 0.93
C ALA A 223 -27.59 -1.86 -0.14
N SER A 224 -28.89 -1.79 0.18
CA SER A 224 -29.97 -2.04 -0.77
C SER A 224 -30.03 -0.98 -1.88
N GLU A 225 -29.76 0.30 -1.56
CA GLU A 225 -29.69 1.38 -2.53
C GLU A 225 -28.54 1.17 -3.51
N VAL A 226 -27.34 0.89 -2.97
CA VAL A 226 -26.16 0.61 -3.80
C VAL A 226 -26.36 -0.61 -4.69
N LYS A 227 -27.02 -1.66 -4.19
CA LYS A 227 -27.35 -2.84 -4.99
C LYS A 227 -28.18 -2.48 -6.20
N VAL A 228 -29.28 -1.74 -6.03
CA VAL A 228 -30.15 -1.30 -7.12
C VAL A 228 -29.39 -0.45 -8.14
N LEU A 229 -28.55 0.47 -7.68
CA LEU A 229 -27.73 1.29 -8.57
C LEU A 229 -26.66 0.47 -9.32
N ALA A 230 -26.01 -0.47 -8.64
CA ALA A 230 -25.03 -1.35 -9.26
C ALA A 230 -25.66 -2.26 -10.32
N GLU A 231 -26.82 -2.87 -10.03
CA GLU A 231 -27.59 -3.65 -11.01
C GLU A 231 -28.00 -2.81 -12.21
N ARG A 232 -28.47 -1.58 -11.99
CA ARG A 232 -28.92 -0.66 -13.04
C ARG A 232 -27.80 -0.27 -13.99
N PHE A 233 -26.61 0.07 -13.48
CA PHE A 233 -25.54 0.65 -14.31
C PHE A 233 -24.54 -0.40 -14.80
N PHE A 234 -24.25 -1.42 -14.00
CA PHE A 234 -23.24 -2.44 -14.33
C PHE A 234 -23.87 -3.77 -14.78
N GLY A 235 -25.14 -4.06 -14.45
CA GLY A 235 -25.74 -5.37 -14.64
C GLY A 235 -25.70 -5.89 -16.08
N ASP A 236 -25.93 -5.02 -17.06
CA ASP A 236 -25.95 -5.36 -18.48
C ASP A 236 -24.55 -5.44 -19.13
N ILE A 237 -23.47 -5.07 -18.40
CA ILE A 237 -22.10 -5.16 -18.94
C ILE A 237 -21.70 -6.64 -18.96
N PRO A 238 -21.35 -7.21 -20.14
CA PRO A 238 -21.08 -8.63 -20.23
C PRO A 238 -19.77 -9.02 -19.53
N LYS A 239 -19.78 -10.17 -18.85
CA LYS A 239 -18.54 -10.79 -18.39
C LYS A 239 -17.65 -11.18 -19.57
N ARG A 240 -16.34 -11.23 -19.35
CA ARG A 240 -15.34 -11.59 -20.36
C ARG A 240 -14.47 -12.76 -19.87
N ALA A 241 -13.82 -13.44 -20.79
CA ALA A 241 -12.75 -14.37 -20.47
C ALA A 241 -11.53 -13.56 -19.99
N VAL A 242 -11.20 -13.68 -18.71
CA VAL A 242 -10.03 -13.02 -18.12
C VAL A 242 -8.89 -14.02 -18.09
N PRO A 243 -7.66 -13.62 -18.45
CA PRO A 243 -6.50 -14.50 -18.33
C PRO A 243 -6.32 -14.99 -16.87
N PRO A 244 -5.91 -16.26 -16.66
CA PRO A 244 -5.67 -16.76 -15.33
C PRO A 244 -4.51 -16.01 -14.69
N ALA A 245 -4.77 -15.36 -13.55
CA ALA A 245 -3.73 -14.66 -12.78
C ALA A 245 -2.84 -15.68 -12.07
N LYS A 246 -1.53 -15.62 -12.34
CA LYS A 246 -0.53 -16.39 -11.58
C LYS A 246 -0.05 -15.56 -10.40
N ILE A 247 0.09 -16.21 -9.23
CA ILE A 247 0.66 -15.55 -8.05
C ILE A 247 2.13 -15.26 -8.34
N PRO A 248 2.61 -14.01 -8.17
CA PRO A 248 4.00 -13.64 -8.42
C PRO A 248 4.90 -14.07 -7.25
N LEU A 249 5.17 -15.37 -7.16
CA LEU A 249 6.06 -15.92 -6.14
C LEU A 249 7.51 -15.62 -6.47
N GLU A 250 8.31 -15.41 -5.42
CA GLU A 250 9.73 -15.29 -5.52
C GLU A 250 10.42 -16.65 -5.24
N LEU A 251 11.69 -16.78 -5.61
CA LEU A 251 12.50 -17.93 -5.28
C LEU A 251 12.68 -18.02 -3.77
N ASN A 252 12.55 -19.23 -3.23
CA ASN A 252 12.91 -19.46 -1.85
C ASN A 252 14.44 -19.42 -1.71
N ALA A 253 14.96 -18.46 -0.92
CA ALA A 253 16.39 -18.24 -0.72
C ALA A 253 17.17 -18.05 -2.06
N PRO A 254 16.91 -16.96 -2.81
CA PRO A 254 17.50 -16.74 -4.15
C PRO A 254 19.01 -16.47 -4.14
N GLY A 255 19.65 -16.40 -2.99
CA GLY A 255 21.07 -16.08 -2.82
C GLY A 255 21.29 -14.58 -2.55
N GLU A 256 22.43 -14.22 -1.96
CA GLU A 256 22.81 -12.84 -1.70
C GLU A 256 23.08 -12.10 -3.03
N ARG A 257 22.48 -10.92 -3.22
CA ARG A 257 22.61 -10.09 -4.42
C ARG A 257 23.06 -8.70 -4.03
N ARG A 258 24.03 -8.15 -4.75
CA ARG A 258 24.58 -6.82 -4.50
C ARG A 258 24.70 -6.01 -5.76
N ILE A 259 24.31 -4.73 -5.67
CA ILE A 259 24.56 -3.75 -6.72
C ILE A 259 25.19 -2.49 -6.12
N THR A 260 26.00 -1.80 -6.93
CA THR A 260 26.48 -0.46 -6.64
C THR A 260 25.98 0.47 -7.74
N LEU A 261 25.36 1.56 -7.32
CA LEU A 261 24.79 2.57 -8.21
C LEU A 261 25.53 3.90 -8.00
N TYR A 262 25.97 4.50 -9.07
CA TYR A 262 26.51 5.85 -9.09
C TYR A 262 25.43 6.78 -9.63
N LEU A 263 24.96 7.71 -8.81
CA LEU A 263 23.84 8.59 -9.10
C LEU A 263 24.14 10.03 -8.68
N GLN A 264 23.42 10.97 -9.26
CA GLN A 264 23.53 12.41 -8.91
C GLN A 264 22.94 12.68 -7.50
N THR A 265 23.62 12.17 -6.49
CA THR A 265 23.25 12.38 -5.08
C THR A 265 24.39 13.06 -4.33
N GLN A 266 24.08 13.74 -3.23
CA GLN A 266 25.10 14.38 -2.39
C GLN A 266 25.65 13.44 -1.31
N LEU A 267 24.85 12.51 -0.85
CA LEU A 267 25.20 11.60 0.23
C LEU A 267 25.09 10.14 -0.23
N PRO A 268 26.01 9.29 0.18
CA PRO A 268 25.88 7.87 -0.03
C PRO A 268 24.70 7.33 0.80
N SER A 269 24.03 6.31 0.27
CA SER A 269 22.97 5.60 0.99
C SER A 269 22.98 4.11 0.65
N LEU A 270 22.31 3.30 1.48
CA LEU A 270 22.16 1.88 1.21
C LEU A 270 20.72 1.42 1.43
N MET A 271 20.35 0.38 0.72
CA MET A 271 19.13 -0.39 0.92
C MET A 271 19.48 -1.85 1.09
N MET A 272 18.83 -2.50 2.06
CA MET A 272 18.87 -3.94 2.30
C MET A 272 17.45 -4.48 2.23
N GLY A 273 17.19 -5.48 1.42
CA GLY A 273 15.87 -6.10 1.29
C GLY A 273 15.94 -7.60 1.44
N PHE A 274 14.97 -8.14 2.17
CA PHE A 274 14.82 -9.56 2.38
C PHE A 274 13.52 -10.04 1.74
N ASN A 275 13.57 -11.06 0.89
CA ASN A 275 12.37 -11.68 0.35
C ASN A 275 11.63 -12.41 1.47
N VAL A 276 10.40 -11.99 1.72
CA VAL A 276 9.53 -12.45 2.82
C VAL A 276 8.11 -12.68 2.31
N PRO A 277 7.29 -13.52 2.96
CA PRO A 277 5.92 -13.71 2.53
C PRO A 277 5.06 -12.47 2.80
N GLY A 278 3.96 -12.30 2.01
CA GLY A 278 2.80 -11.51 2.37
C GLY A 278 1.70 -12.38 2.97
N LEU A 279 0.56 -11.79 3.36
CA LEU A 279 -0.58 -12.55 3.92
C LEU A 279 -1.14 -13.59 2.96
N ALA A 280 -1.03 -13.35 1.65
CA ALA A 280 -1.50 -14.29 0.62
C ALA A 280 -0.58 -15.51 0.45
N THR A 281 0.69 -15.45 0.87
CA THR A 281 1.71 -16.49 0.63
C THR A 281 2.31 -17.08 1.89
N ALA A 282 2.06 -16.48 3.06
CA ALA A 282 2.60 -16.95 4.32
C ALA A 282 1.98 -18.27 4.76
N GLU A 283 2.78 -19.14 5.39
CA GLU A 283 2.31 -20.36 6.04
C GLU A 283 1.34 -20.06 7.20
N SER A 284 1.50 -18.90 7.84
CA SER A 284 0.67 -18.46 8.96
C SER A 284 0.56 -16.93 8.97
N PRO A 285 -0.63 -16.36 9.21
CA PRO A 285 -0.80 -14.91 9.42
C PRO A 285 0.12 -14.38 10.53
N ARG A 286 0.43 -15.20 11.53
CA ARG A 286 1.31 -14.85 12.65
C ARG A 286 2.70 -14.42 12.21
N GLN A 287 3.28 -15.06 11.19
CA GLN A 287 4.59 -14.68 10.62
C GLN A 287 4.54 -13.26 10.04
N VAL A 288 3.47 -12.93 9.33
CA VAL A 288 3.28 -11.61 8.70
C VAL A 288 3.08 -10.51 9.75
N HIS A 289 2.25 -10.78 10.76
CA HIS A 289 2.06 -9.81 11.84
C HIS A 289 3.31 -9.63 12.69
N ALA A 290 4.14 -10.67 12.86
CA ALA A 290 5.46 -10.55 13.46
C ALA A 290 6.39 -9.64 12.63
N LEU A 291 6.44 -9.79 11.31
CA LEU A 291 7.22 -8.92 10.42
C LEU A 291 6.75 -7.45 10.48
N ARG A 292 5.43 -7.21 10.55
CA ARG A 292 4.88 -5.86 10.73
C ARG A 292 5.35 -5.23 12.04
N LEU A 293 5.29 -5.99 13.14
CA LEU A 293 5.77 -5.50 14.44
C LEU A 293 7.29 -5.35 14.47
N ILE A 294 8.07 -6.16 13.73
CA ILE A 294 9.51 -5.95 13.57
C ILE A 294 9.80 -4.63 12.85
N ALA A 295 9.07 -4.31 11.79
CA ALA A 295 9.22 -3.02 11.12
C ALA A 295 8.97 -1.85 12.10
N ALA A 296 7.91 -1.94 12.91
CA ALA A 296 7.60 -0.93 13.91
C ALA A 296 8.58 -0.92 15.12
N LEU A 297 9.12 -2.07 15.53
CA LEU A 297 10.20 -2.14 16.53
C LEU A 297 11.47 -1.42 16.05
N LEU A 298 11.78 -1.57 14.76
CA LEU A 298 12.96 -0.98 14.15
C LEU A 298 12.76 0.51 13.87
N ASP A 299 11.61 0.93 13.31
CA ASP A 299 11.36 2.30 12.83
C ASP A 299 9.93 2.81 13.10
N GLY A 300 9.28 2.38 14.17
CA GLY A 300 7.93 2.85 14.56
C GLY A 300 7.94 4.17 15.34
N GLY A 301 8.82 5.12 14.99
CA GLY A 301 8.88 6.45 15.58
C GLY A 301 10.09 6.70 16.49
N TYR A 302 10.07 7.83 17.21
CA TYR A 302 11.22 8.34 17.94
C TYR A 302 11.90 7.35 18.90
N SER A 303 11.15 6.47 19.55
CA SER A 303 11.66 5.47 20.51
C SER A 303 11.99 4.12 19.88
N ALA A 304 11.90 3.99 18.55
CA ALA A 304 12.26 2.76 17.85
C ALA A 304 13.77 2.50 17.88
N ARG A 305 14.18 1.26 17.58
CA ARG A 305 15.57 0.83 17.74
C ARG A 305 16.55 1.55 16.82
N LEU A 306 16.20 1.74 15.53
CA LEU A 306 17.10 2.42 14.59
C LEU A 306 17.35 3.87 14.98
N PRO A 307 16.33 4.73 15.19
CA PRO A 307 16.56 6.10 15.64
C PRO A 307 17.28 6.20 16.99
N THR A 308 16.97 5.30 17.92
CA THR A 308 17.55 5.38 19.28
C THR A 308 18.99 4.91 19.31
N ARG A 309 19.30 3.79 18.63
CA ARG A 309 20.60 3.13 18.76
C ARG A 309 21.59 3.60 17.71
N LEU A 310 21.17 3.70 16.42
CA LEU A 310 22.10 3.99 15.32
C LEU A 310 22.20 5.47 14.98
N GLU A 311 21.11 6.25 15.14
CA GLU A 311 21.15 7.69 14.88
C GLU A 311 21.69 8.44 16.10
N ARG A 312 20.96 8.41 17.24
CA ARG A 312 21.29 9.19 18.43
C ARG A 312 22.30 8.54 19.36
N GLY A 313 22.35 7.19 19.40
CA GLY A 313 23.25 6.48 20.30
C GLY A 313 24.68 6.40 19.75
N GLU A 314 24.85 5.70 18.62
CA GLU A 314 26.15 5.48 18.00
C GLU A 314 26.54 6.57 17.00
N GLU A 315 25.61 7.45 16.63
CA GLU A 315 25.79 8.44 15.55
C GLU A 315 26.35 7.81 14.26
N LEU A 316 25.94 6.56 14.04
CA LEU A 316 26.44 5.73 12.95
C LEU A 316 25.81 6.13 11.62
N VAL A 317 24.52 6.48 11.65
CA VAL A 317 23.76 6.90 10.49
C VAL A 317 23.12 8.27 10.75
N ALA A 318 22.93 9.06 9.69
CA ALA A 318 22.17 10.30 9.73
C ALA A 318 20.66 10.01 9.73
N SER A 319 20.27 8.90 9.08
CA SER A 319 18.90 8.38 9.09
C SER A 319 18.90 6.89 8.79
N ALA A 320 17.93 6.17 9.35
CA ALA A 320 17.65 4.78 8.99
C ALA A 320 16.15 4.53 9.03
N SER A 321 15.66 3.65 8.17
CA SER A 321 14.25 3.26 8.14
C SER A 321 14.06 1.76 7.92
N ALA A 322 12.87 1.27 8.31
CA ALA A 322 12.44 -0.09 8.09
C ALA A 322 10.96 -0.11 7.66
N TRP A 323 10.64 -0.84 6.60
CA TRP A 323 9.25 -1.00 6.18
C TRP A 323 8.98 -2.37 5.59
N TYR A 324 7.70 -2.78 5.66
CA TYR A 324 7.21 -4.04 5.15
C TYR A 324 5.75 -3.90 4.71
N ASN A 325 5.42 -4.37 3.50
CA ASN A 325 4.04 -4.47 3.03
C ASN A 325 3.52 -5.89 3.27
N ALA A 326 2.43 -6.01 4.03
CA ALA A 326 1.80 -7.28 4.36
C ALA A 326 0.82 -7.80 3.29
N TYR A 327 0.38 -6.93 2.37
CA TYR A 327 -0.79 -7.16 1.52
C TYR A 327 -0.50 -7.27 0.02
N PRO A 328 0.68 -7.69 -0.46
CA PRO A 328 0.83 -8.02 -1.87
C PRO A 328 0.13 -9.33 -2.19
N ARG A 329 -0.18 -9.54 -3.45
CA ARG A 329 -0.72 -10.81 -3.96
C ARG A 329 0.31 -11.95 -3.92
N GLY A 330 1.58 -11.62 -4.02
CA GLY A 330 2.72 -12.55 -3.97
C GLY A 330 3.61 -12.32 -2.74
N ASP A 331 4.88 -12.71 -2.88
CA ASP A 331 5.87 -12.47 -1.84
C ASP A 331 6.29 -11.00 -1.79
N SER A 332 6.66 -10.54 -0.61
CA SER A 332 7.02 -9.16 -0.29
C SER A 332 8.51 -8.96 -0.09
N LEU A 333 8.92 -7.71 0.10
CA LEU A 333 10.22 -7.34 0.63
C LEU A 333 10.07 -6.71 2.02
N PHE A 334 10.93 -7.14 2.95
CA PHE A 334 11.21 -6.38 4.14
C PHE A 334 12.44 -5.51 3.86
N VAL A 335 12.28 -4.20 3.86
CA VAL A 335 13.34 -3.27 3.44
C VAL A 335 13.84 -2.45 4.61
N LEU A 336 15.16 -2.36 4.70
CA LEU A 336 15.90 -1.42 5.54
C LEU A 336 16.63 -0.44 4.63
N SER A 337 16.65 0.83 4.99
CA SER A 337 17.52 1.81 4.34
C SER A 337 18.31 2.60 5.37
N ALA A 338 19.48 3.13 4.97
CA ALA A 338 20.26 4.00 5.82
C ALA A 338 21.12 4.95 4.99
N THR A 339 21.33 6.15 5.55
CA THR A 339 22.33 7.13 5.13
C THR A 339 23.39 7.20 6.21
N PRO A 340 24.65 6.84 5.94
CA PRO A 340 25.72 6.92 6.94
C PRO A 340 25.95 8.37 7.39
N ASN A 341 26.37 8.54 8.64
CA ASN A 341 26.74 9.85 9.15
C ASN A 341 28.15 10.24 8.67
N VAL A 342 28.22 10.73 7.44
CA VAL A 342 29.48 11.14 6.80
C VAL A 342 30.18 12.30 7.54
N GLN A 343 29.43 13.11 8.30
CA GLN A 343 30.00 14.22 9.08
C GLN A 343 30.87 13.70 10.22
N THR A 344 30.57 12.52 10.76
CA THR A 344 31.37 11.82 11.77
C THR A 344 32.31 10.77 11.16
N GLY A 345 32.49 10.79 9.83
CA GLY A 345 33.41 9.88 9.13
C GLY A 345 32.89 8.44 8.97
N LYS A 346 31.59 8.21 9.11
CA LYS A 346 30.99 6.88 8.96
C LYS A 346 30.84 6.49 7.50
N THR A 347 30.97 5.19 7.23
CA THR A 347 30.95 4.61 5.88
C THR A 347 29.69 3.75 5.65
N LEU A 348 29.36 3.46 4.38
CA LEU A 348 28.30 2.52 4.01
C LEU A 348 28.49 1.13 4.65
N ALA A 349 29.72 0.61 4.65
CA ALA A 349 30.02 -0.68 5.26
C ALA A 349 29.74 -0.71 6.77
N GLN A 350 30.03 0.38 7.48
CA GLN A 350 29.70 0.50 8.90
C GLN A 350 28.19 0.60 9.12
N ALA A 351 27.47 1.38 8.28
CA ALA A 351 26.02 1.48 8.35
C ALA A 351 25.35 0.13 8.08
N GLU A 352 25.78 -0.62 7.05
CA GLU A 352 25.30 -1.97 6.76
C GLU A 352 25.54 -2.92 7.94
N ALA A 353 26.74 -2.91 8.50
CA ALA A 353 27.06 -3.71 9.70
C ALA A 353 26.19 -3.31 10.91
N GLY A 354 25.87 -2.02 11.05
CA GLY A 354 24.96 -1.52 12.09
C GLY A 354 23.54 -2.07 11.93
N LEU A 355 22.98 -2.04 10.72
CA LEU A 355 21.67 -2.63 10.44
C LEU A 355 21.66 -4.14 10.71
N TRP A 356 22.71 -4.87 10.28
CA TRP A 356 22.85 -6.29 10.58
C TRP A 356 22.84 -6.57 12.07
N ARG A 357 23.56 -5.77 12.88
CA ARG A 357 23.56 -5.95 14.35
C ARG A 357 22.17 -5.83 14.94
N GLN A 358 21.32 -4.90 14.43
CA GLN A 358 19.94 -4.78 14.92
C GLN A 358 19.09 -6.00 14.58
N LEU A 359 19.27 -6.59 13.39
CA LEU A 359 18.57 -7.83 13.00
C LEU A 359 19.08 -9.03 13.81
N GLN A 360 20.40 -9.17 14.00
CA GLN A 360 21.00 -10.21 14.84
C GLN A 360 20.56 -10.09 16.30
N ASP A 361 20.41 -8.88 16.82
CA ASP A 361 19.89 -8.67 18.16
C ASP A 361 18.46 -9.22 18.29
N LEU A 362 17.58 -8.97 17.29
CA LEU A 362 16.24 -9.55 17.27
C LEU A 362 16.23 -11.09 17.20
N GLN A 363 17.20 -11.70 16.50
CA GLN A 363 17.37 -13.15 16.41
C GLN A 363 17.82 -13.77 17.72
N GLN A 364 18.67 -13.08 18.48
CA GLN A 364 19.29 -13.59 19.71
C GLN A 364 18.52 -13.16 20.97
N ASN A 365 18.01 -11.95 20.97
CA ASN A 365 17.37 -11.29 22.09
C ASN A 365 15.99 -10.77 21.65
N PRO A 366 14.91 -11.54 21.83
CA PRO A 366 13.56 -11.08 21.51
C PRO A 366 13.21 -9.82 22.30
N PRO A 367 12.29 -8.96 21.82
CA PRO A 367 11.87 -7.77 22.53
C PRO A 367 11.29 -8.13 23.90
N SER A 368 11.48 -7.27 24.89
CA SER A 368 10.79 -7.43 26.16
C SER A 368 9.26 -7.34 25.98
N ALA A 369 8.51 -7.92 26.89
CA ALA A 369 7.05 -7.83 26.87
C ALA A 369 6.55 -6.38 26.86
N GLU A 370 7.24 -5.49 27.59
CA GLU A 370 6.92 -4.06 27.66
C GLU A 370 7.19 -3.35 26.32
N GLU A 371 8.37 -3.60 25.71
CA GLU A 371 8.73 -3.03 24.40
C GLU A 371 7.71 -3.46 23.32
N LEU A 372 7.39 -4.76 23.30
CA LEU A 372 6.43 -5.30 22.33
C LEU A 372 5.02 -4.74 22.56
N ALA A 373 4.57 -4.63 23.82
CA ALA A 373 3.26 -4.07 24.13
C ALA A 373 3.14 -2.60 23.70
N ARG A 374 4.20 -1.80 23.91
CA ARG A 374 4.24 -0.39 23.47
C ARG A 374 4.15 -0.28 21.94
N VAL A 375 4.96 -1.03 21.22
CA VAL A 375 4.98 -1.00 19.74
C VAL A 375 3.66 -1.49 19.17
N ARG A 376 3.11 -2.57 19.74
CA ARG A 376 1.79 -3.09 19.35
C ARG A 376 0.70 -2.04 19.52
N ALA A 377 0.67 -1.35 20.67
CA ALA A 377 -0.31 -0.29 20.93
C ALA A 377 -0.21 0.83 19.89
N GLN A 378 1.01 1.20 19.46
CA GLN A 378 1.23 2.20 18.41
C GLN A 378 0.71 1.74 17.04
N VAL A 379 1.00 0.50 16.65
CA VAL A 379 0.50 -0.08 15.38
C VAL A 379 -1.02 -0.17 15.38
N ILE A 380 -1.62 -0.67 16.46
CA ILE A 380 -3.08 -0.77 16.62
C ILE A 380 -3.73 0.62 16.58
N ALA A 381 -3.16 1.61 17.27
CA ALA A 381 -3.67 2.98 17.24
C ALA A 381 -3.66 3.56 15.80
N GLY A 382 -2.58 3.33 15.04
CA GLY A 382 -2.52 3.71 13.63
C GLY A 382 -3.66 3.12 12.81
N LEU A 383 -3.89 1.81 12.93
CA LEU A 383 -4.99 1.12 12.23
C LEU A 383 -6.39 1.64 12.64
N VAL A 384 -6.57 1.97 13.91
CA VAL A 384 -7.84 2.54 14.39
C VAL A 384 -8.07 3.93 13.80
N TYR A 385 -7.02 4.78 13.77
CA TYR A 385 -7.12 6.11 13.16
C TYR A 385 -7.36 6.07 11.65
N GLU A 386 -6.75 5.11 10.93
CA GLU A 386 -7.03 4.92 9.50
C GLU A 386 -8.50 4.61 9.22
N ARG A 387 -9.18 3.92 10.15
CA ARG A 387 -10.62 3.61 10.05
C ARG A 387 -11.54 4.81 10.23
N ASP A 388 -11.05 5.96 10.65
CA ASP A 388 -11.85 7.19 10.72
C ASP A 388 -12.12 7.78 9.33
N SER A 389 -11.27 7.51 8.35
CA SER A 389 -11.43 7.94 6.96
C SER A 389 -12.22 6.92 6.14
N ILE A 390 -13.35 7.33 5.55
CA ILE A 390 -14.13 6.49 4.63
C ILE A 390 -13.32 6.09 3.39
N THR A 391 -12.42 6.97 2.92
CA THR A 391 -11.50 6.67 1.80
C THR A 391 -10.50 5.59 2.19
N SER A 392 -9.91 5.67 3.38
CA SER A 392 -8.98 4.64 3.86
C SER A 392 -9.67 3.29 4.06
N GLN A 393 -10.91 3.29 4.58
CA GLN A 393 -11.72 2.09 4.70
C GLN A 393 -12.00 1.44 3.33
N ALA A 394 -12.42 2.24 2.34
CA ALA A 394 -12.68 1.76 0.98
C ALA A 394 -11.42 1.19 0.34
N THR A 395 -10.27 1.87 0.51
CA THR A 395 -8.98 1.44 -0.03
C THR A 395 -8.51 0.13 0.61
N ALA A 396 -8.64 -0.03 1.93
CA ALA A 396 -8.27 -1.27 2.61
C ALA A 396 -9.13 -2.45 2.15
N ILE A 397 -10.46 -2.26 2.00
CA ILE A 397 -11.38 -3.27 1.46
C ILE A 397 -10.97 -3.65 0.04
N GLY A 398 -10.80 -2.66 -0.84
CA GLY A 398 -10.49 -2.88 -2.25
C GLY A 398 -9.13 -3.57 -2.43
N GLN A 399 -8.12 -3.17 -1.69
CA GLN A 399 -6.81 -3.80 -1.72
C GLN A 399 -6.87 -5.28 -1.34
N LEU A 400 -7.48 -5.61 -0.21
CA LEU A 400 -7.61 -6.99 0.25
C LEU A 400 -8.32 -7.87 -0.79
N GLU A 401 -9.46 -7.43 -1.28
CA GLU A 401 -10.24 -8.18 -2.26
C GLU A 401 -9.52 -8.37 -3.60
N THR A 402 -8.74 -7.39 -4.00
CA THR A 402 -8.04 -7.42 -5.29
C THR A 402 -6.87 -8.39 -5.29
N VAL A 403 -6.18 -8.54 -4.16
CA VAL A 403 -5.06 -9.48 -4.01
C VAL A 403 -5.51 -10.90 -3.64
N GLY A 404 -6.83 -11.16 -3.60
CA GLY A 404 -7.37 -12.49 -3.29
C GLY A 404 -7.54 -12.78 -1.80
N LEU A 405 -7.40 -11.77 -0.96
CA LEU A 405 -7.73 -11.81 0.46
C LEU A 405 -9.19 -11.37 0.68
N SER A 406 -9.70 -11.54 1.89
CA SER A 406 -11.05 -11.09 2.22
C SER A 406 -11.01 -9.79 3.03
N TRP A 407 -11.89 -8.84 2.75
CA TRP A 407 -12.09 -7.63 3.56
C TRP A 407 -12.34 -7.94 5.04
N LYS A 408 -12.86 -9.13 5.35
CA LYS A 408 -13.11 -9.60 6.74
C LYS A 408 -11.83 -9.68 7.59
N LEU A 409 -10.66 -9.76 6.95
CA LEU A 409 -9.38 -9.71 7.65
C LEU A 409 -9.18 -8.39 8.41
N MET A 410 -9.77 -7.29 7.97
CA MET A 410 -9.72 -6.01 8.69
C MET A 410 -10.25 -6.13 10.13
N ASP A 411 -11.27 -6.94 10.34
CA ASP A 411 -11.87 -7.12 11.66
C ASP A 411 -11.09 -8.10 12.55
N GLN A 412 -10.29 -8.98 11.96
CA GLN A 412 -9.46 -9.99 12.64
C GLN A 412 -8.06 -9.45 12.97
N GLU A 413 -7.59 -8.48 12.22
CA GLU A 413 -6.21 -7.98 12.24
C GLU A 413 -5.76 -7.51 13.64
N LEU A 414 -6.63 -6.82 14.38
CA LEU A 414 -6.29 -6.32 15.72
C LEU A 414 -6.00 -7.49 16.68
N ALA A 415 -6.85 -8.52 16.66
CA ALA A 415 -6.68 -9.71 17.49
C ALA A 415 -5.43 -10.51 17.10
N GLU A 416 -5.12 -10.60 15.81
CA GLU A 416 -3.91 -11.25 15.31
C GLU A 416 -2.63 -10.51 15.75
N LEU A 417 -2.63 -9.18 15.69
CA LEU A 417 -1.52 -8.36 16.19
C LEU A 417 -1.36 -8.50 17.72
N GLU A 418 -2.46 -8.51 18.46
CA GLU A 418 -2.45 -8.71 19.91
C GLU A 418 -1.86 -10.07 20.32
N ALA A 419 -2.09 -11.07 19.51
CA ALA A 419 -1.65 -12.43 19.79
C ALA A 419 -0.17 -12.72 19.45
N VAL A 420 0.58 -11.78 18.80
CA VAL A 420 2.01 -11.94 18.52
C VAL A 420 2.82 -11.91 19.82
N THR A 421 3.70 -12.88 19.98
CA THR A 421 4.59 -13.02 21.15
C THR A 421 6.03 -12.59 20.84
N PRO A 422 6.87 -12.35 21.85
CA PRO A 422 8.32 -12.13 21.63
C PRO A 422 9.00 -13.31 20.89
N ALA A 423 8.54 -14.54 21.12
CA ALA A 423 9.05 -15.72 20.41
C ALA A 423 8.68 -15.70 18.91
N ASP A 424 7.48 -15.21 18.55
CA ASP A 424 7.10 -15.06 17.14
C ASP A 424 7.98 -14.03 16.42
N ILE A 425 8.34 -12.93 17.10
CA ILE A 425 9.30 -11.92 16.60
C ILE A 425 10.66 -12.57 16.34
N GLN A 426 11.18 -13.31 17.32
CA GLN A 426 12.48 -14.00 17.22
C GLN A 426 12.47 -15.03 16.09
N ASN A 427 11.42 -15.83 15.99
CA ASN A 427 11.25 -16.84 14.94
C ASN A 427 11.20 -16.21 13.56
N ALA A 428 10.41 -15.15 13.38
CA ALA A 428 10.35 -14.42 12.11
C ALA A 428 11.71 -13.82 11.73
N ALA A 429 12.39 -13.18 12.69
CA ALA A 429 13.72 -12.62 12.46
C ALA A 429 14.75 -13.70 12.05
N THR A 430 14.72 -14.85 12.70
CA THR A 430 15.64 -15.98 12.41
C THR A 430 15.34 -16.61 11.05
N THR A 431 14.06 -16.76 10.71
CA THR A 431 13.62 -17.40 9.47
C THR A 431 13.89 -16.53 8.24
N PHE A 432 13.64 -15.23 8.35
CA PHE A 432 13.58 -14.38 7.16
C PHE A 432 14.80 -13.46 6.97
N PHE A 433 15.52 -13.06 8.01
CA PHE A 433 16.68 -12.19 7.84
C PHE A 433 17.96 -13.00 7.70
N THR A 434 18.08 -13.70 6.57
CA THR A 434 19.23 -14.53 6.22
C THR A 434 19.97 -13.98 5.01
N ARG A 435 21.25 -14.36 4.84
CA ARG A 435 22.05 -13.95 3.68
C ARG A 435 21.45 -14.44 2.36
N ASP A 436 20.87 -15.62 2.35
CA ASP A 436 20.29 -16.20 1.13
C ASP A 436 19.06 -15.45 0.62
N ARG A 437 18.42 -14.63 1.46
CA ARG A 437 17.26 -13.80 1.11
C ARG A 437 17.62 -12.34 0.84
N LEU A 438 18.88 -11.96 1.06
CA LEU A 438 19.33 -10.58 1.07
C LEU A 438 19.61 -10.04 -0.34
N SER A 439 19.11 -8.84 -0.60
CA SER A 439 19.58 -7.94 -1.64
C SER A 439 20.12 -6.65 -1.02
N VAL A 440 21.22 -6.14 -1.55
CA VAL A 440 21.83 -4.88 -1.11
C VAL A 440 22.07 -3.97 -2.30
N ALA A 441 21.67 -2.71 -2.18
CA ALA A 441 22.09 -1.64 -3.07
C ALA A 441 22.89 -0.61 -2.31
N HIS A 442 24.12 -0.34 -2.76
CA HIS A 442 24.92 0.80 -2.34
C HIS A 442 24.73 1.91 -3.37
N VAL A 443 24.31 3.07 -2.94
CA VAL A 443 24.17 4.27 -3.76
C VAL A 443 25.30 5.23 -3.40
N LEU A 444 26.09 5.56 -4.40
CA LEU A 444 27.24 6.46 -4.27
C LEU A 444 27.02 7.71 -5.12
N PRO A 445 27.54 8.87 -4.69
CA PRO A 445 27.61 10.04 -5.54
C PRO A 445 28.40 9.74 -6.82
N GLU A 446 27.93 10.22 -7.98
CA GLU A 446 28.73 10.27 -9.18
C GLU A 446 29.97 11.11 -8.94
N GLU A 447 31.16 10.64 -9.35
CA GLU A 447 32.35 11.49 -9.38
C GLU A 447 32.07 12.65 -10.32
N LYS A 448 32.16 13.88 -9.81
CA LYS A 448 32.12 15.03 -10.71
C LYS A 448 33.39 14.98 -11.54
N ASP A 449 33.25 14.81 -12.86
CA ASP A 449 34.34 15.07 -13.77
C ASP A 449 34.82 16.50 -13.47
N ASN A 450 36.01 16.62 -12.88
CA ASN A 450 36.66 17.91 -12.70
C ASN A 450 37.11 18.34 -14.12
N GLU A 451 36.24 19.07 -14.84
CA GLU A 451 36.64 19.88 -16.00
C GLU A 451 37.44 21.09 -15.56
#